data_a7ab1b9082c61c3258787fc1df614966
#
_entry.id   a7ab1b9082c61c3258787fc1df614966
#
_cell.length_a   1.000
_cell.length_b   1.000
_cell.length_c   1.000
_cell.angle_alpha   90.00
_cell.angle_beta   90.00
_cell.angle_gamma   90.00
#
_symmetry.space_group_name_H-M   'P 1'
#
loop_
_entity.id
_entity.type
_entity.pdbx_description
1 polymer ?
#
loop_
_entity_poly.entity_id
_entity_poly.type
_entity_poly.pdbx_seq_one_letter_code
_entity_poly.pdbx_strand_id
1 'polypeptide(L)'
;NDENYKSADITYYSPDGTAVSPNGSNGDDDTNESSSTDEYSNYRYSYSTLAKTVMTQALRRNTEFRQASKQRQEVILYAMQYIGNKYVYGGESITDGIDCSAFTRYVMRHFGKKLPRNSYSQRSSGKSVDKPNTGDLICYSGHVAIYIGDGKIIHASNHHAYPRGGIKVSSSYKYRAVRSIRSLFND
;
A
#
# COMPACT_ATOMS: atom_id res chain seq x y z
N ASN A 1 4.39 19.80 22.30
CA ASN A 1 3.27 19.18 23.02
C ASN A 1 2.29 18.64 22.01
N ASP A 2 2.58 17.42 21.51
CA ASP A 2 1.81 16.76 20.45
C ASP A 2 0.82 15.73 21.02
N GLU A 3 0.15 16.04 22.12
CA GLU A 3 -0.78 15.11 22.77
C GLU A 3 -2.24 15.20 22.28
N ASN A 4 -2.53 15.95 21.23
CA ASN A 4 -3.90 16.12 20.72
C ASN A 4 -4.17 15.62 19.31
N TYR A 5 -3.30 14.77 18.74
CA TYR A 5 -3.70 14.01 17.59
C TYR A 5 -4.40 12.73 18.08
N LYS A 6 -5.65 12.86 18.41
CA LYS A 6 -6.54 11.69 18.53
C LYS A 6 -6.43 10.93 17.23
N SER A 7 -6.17 9.65 17.31
CA SER A 7 -6.15 8.71 16.20
C SER A 7 -7.55 8.57 15.56
N ALA A 8 -8.26 9.69 15.51
CA ALA A 8 -9.52 9.80 14.86
C ALA A 8 -9.25 9.78 13.36
N ASP A 9 -9.77 8.76 12.74
CA ASP A 9 -10.40 8.85 11.45
C ASP A 9 -9.54 8.56 10.24
N ILE A 10 -8.70 7.52 10.30
CA ILE A 10 -8.43 6.76 9.10
C ILE A 10 -9.59 5.76 8.97
N THR A 11 -10.66 6.18 8.36
CA THR A 11 -11.78 5.31 8.06
C THR A 11 -11.51 4.62 6.75
N TYR A 12 -11.30 3.31 6.80
CA TYR A 12 -11.27 2.47 5.62
C TYR A 12 -12.69 2.02 5.32
N TYR A 13 -12.95 1.76 4.06
CA TYR A 13 -14.25 1.27 3.65
C TYR A 13 -14.07 -0.10 3.01
N SER A 14 -14.80 -1.09 3.52
CA SER A 14 -14.96 -2.37 2.85
C SER A 14 -15.67 -2.17 1.49
N PRO A 15 -15.61 -3.16 0.59
CA PRO A 15 -16.26 -3.06 -0.73
C PRO A 15 -17.76 -2.80 -0.66
N ASP A 16 -18.43 -3.15 0.43
CA ASP A 16 -19.84 -2.91 0.70
C ASP A 16 -20.12 -1.50 1.26
N GLY A 17 -19.08 -0.68 1.46
CA GLY A 17 -19.21 0.67 1.99
C GLY A 17 -19.15 0.77 3.52
N THR A 18 -18.92 -0.33 4.23
CA THR A 18 -18.80 -0.32 5.69
C THR A 18 -17.48 0.31 6.13
N ALA A 19 -17.53 1.21 7.09
CA ALA A 19 -16.35 1.83 7.66
C ALA A 19 -15.59 0.82 8.53
N VAL A 20 -14.28 0.65 8.26
CA VAL A 20 -13.41 -0.26 8.99
C VAL A 20 -12.31 0.53 9.68
N SER A 21 -12.22 0.44 10.99
CA SER A 21 -11.13 1.06 11.75
C SER A 21 -9.90 0.14 11.77
N PRO A 22 -8.70 0.64 11.43
CA PRO A 22 -7.49 -0.17 11.47
C PRO A 22 -7.06 -0.56 12.88
N ASN A 23 -7.61 0.08 13.90
CA ASN A 23 -7.22 -0.11 15.30
C ASN A 23 -8.30 -0.78 16.15
N GLY A 24 -9.25 -1.52 15.58
CA GLY A 24 -10.17 -2.40 16.33
C GLY A 24 -10.60 -1.91 17.72
N SER A 25 -10.86 -0.61 17.91
CA SER A 25 -11.55 -0.11 19.09
C SER A 25 -13.05 -0.16 18.79
N ASN A 26 -13.67 -1.25 19.17
CA ASN A 26 -15.11 -1.34 19.22
C ASN A 26 -15.60 -0.26 20.20
N GLY A 27 -16.32 0.73 19.69
CA GLY A 27 -17.25 1.46 20.51
C GLY A 27 -18.37 0.48 20.85
N ASP A 28 -18.58 0.31 22.15
CA ASP A 28 -19.70 -0.47 22.67
C ASP A 28 -21.01 0.11 22.15
N ASP A 29 -21.66 -0.62 21.26
CA ASP A 29 -23.10 -0.53 21.08
C ASP A 29 -23.66 -1.95 20.87
N ASP A 30 -24.39 -2.39 21.92
CA ASP A 30 -25.12 -3.63 21.95
C ASP A 30 -26.28 -3.60 20.96
N THR A 31 -26.11 -4.19 19.77
CA THR A 31 -27.23 -4.81 19.07
C THR A 31 -26.74 -6.00 18.28
N ASN A 32 -27.22 -7.14 18.73
CA ASN A 32 -27.15 -8.47 18.18
C ASN A 32 -27.60 -8.51 16.72
N GLU A 33 -26.71 -8.93 15.78
CA GLU A 33 -27.10 -9.77 14.64
C GLU A 33 -25.90 -10.43 13.96
N SER A 34 -25.96 -11.75 14.00
CA SER A 34 -25.44 -12.81 13.11
C SER A 34 -24.19 -12.58 12.26
N SER A 35 -23.12 -13.26 12.69
CA SER A 35 -22.13 -14.02 11.92
C SER A 35 -21.89 -13.59 10.44
N SER A 36 -21.02 -12.61 10.25
CA SER A 36 -20.01 -12.68 9.24
C SER A 36 -18.66 -12.54 9.97
N THR A 37 -17.91 -13.61 9.98
CA THR A 37 -16.57 -13.64 10.57
C THR A 37 -15.71 -12.61 9.84
N ASP A 38 -15.47 -11.48 10.50
CA ASP A 38 -14.60 -10.42 10.04
C ASP A 38 -13.17 -10.95 9.91
N GLU A 39 -12.84 -11.43 8.73
CA GLU A 39 -11.46 -11.78 8.35
C GLU A 39 -10.50 -10.58 8.47
N TYR A 40 -11.02 -9.36 8.61
CA TYR A 40 -10.24 -8.13 8.81
C TYR A 40 -9.65 -7.98 10.21
N SER A 41 -10.23 -8.59 11.22
CA SER A 41 -9.78 -8.44 12.60
C SER A 41 -8.42 -9.09 12.88
N ASN A 42 -7.92 -9.95 11.97
CA ASN A 42 -6.67 -10.68 12.14
C ASN A 42 -5.42 -9.95 11.63
N TYR A 43 -5.56 -8.89 10.86
CA TYR A 43 -4.42 -8.12 10.33
C TYR A 43 -4.21 -6.84 11.13
N ARG A 44 -3.47 -6.94 12.22
CA ARG A 44 -3.04 -5.75 12.98
C ARG A 44 -1.74 -5.24 12.41
N TYR A 45 -1.83 -4.21 11.59
CA TYR A 45 -0.65 -3.49 11.12
C TYR A 45 -0.21 -2.46 12.16
N SER A 46 1.10 -2.36 12.36
CA SER A 46 1.69 -1.33 13.22
C SER A 46 2.11 -0.13 12.37
N TYR A 47 1.47 1.01 12.59
CA TYR A 47 1.78 2.23 11.88
C TYR A 47 2.49 3.24 12.78
N SER A 48 3.60 3.79 12.31
CA SER A 48 4.23 4.96 12.92
C SER A 48 3.30 6.19 12.77
N THR A 49 3.52 7.22 13.57
CA THR A 49 2.80 8.50 13.45
C THR A 49 2.94 9.08 12.04
N LEU A 50 4.13 9.01 11.46
CA LEU A 50 4.38 9.43 10.08
C LEU A 50 3.52 8.65 9.08
N ALA A 51 3.52 7.32 9.18
CA ALA A 51 2.72 6.47 8.30
C ALA A 51 1.23 6.80 8.40
N LYS A 52 0.69 6.98 9.60
CA LYS A 52 -0.71 7.38 9.82
C LYS A 52 -1.05 8.70 9.13
N THR A 53 -0.19 9.71 9.26
CA THR A 53 -0.38 11.01 8.61
C THR A 53 -0.43 10.89 7.08
N VAL A 54 0.56 10.18 6.51
CA VAL A 54 0.63 10.00 5.05
C VAL A 54 -0.55 9.17 4.53
N MET A 55 -0.93 8.11 5.24
CA MET A 55 -2.10 7.30 4.91
C MET A 55 -3.37 8.15 4.86
N THR A 56 -3.61 8.97 5.88
CA THR A 56 -4.78 9.86 5.92
C THR A 56 -4.82 10.76 4.68
N GLN A 57 -3.70 11.35 4.31
CA GLN A 57 -3.61 12.21 3.13
C GLN A 57 -3.83 11.44 1.82
N ALA A 58 -3.29 10.23 1.73
CA ALA A 58 -3.33 9.43 0.50
C ALA A 58 -4.66 8.70 0.28
N LEU A 59 -5.36 8.29 1.34
CA LEU A 59 -6.50 7.37 1.27
C LEU A 59 -7.85 8.01 1.55
N ARG A 60 -7.91 9.07 2.37
CA ARG A 60 -9.18 9.63 2.87
C ARG A 60 -10.21 9.95 1.77
N ARG A 61 -9.76 10.44 0.62
CA ARG A 61 -10.62 10.81 -0.52
C ARG A 61 -10.25 10.03 -1.79
N ASN A 62 -9.49 8.94 -1.65
CA ASN A 62 -9.06 8.14 -2.77
C ASN A 62 -10.20 7.23 -3.23
N THR A 63 -10.86 7.59 -4.31
CA THR A 63 -12.04 6.89 -4.80
C THR A 63 -11.69 5.50 -5.32
N GLU A 64 -10.63 5.37 -6.11
CA GLU A 64 -10.23 4.07 -6.66
C GLU A 64 -9.82 3.09 -5.55
N PHE A 65 -9.06 3.57 -4.54
CA PHE A 65 -8.72 2.74 -3.38
C PHE A 65 -9.98 2.24 -2.65
N ARG A 66 -10.95 3.11 -2.41
CA ARG A 66 -12.18 2.77 -1.69
C ARG A 66 -13.08 1.79 -2.46
N GLN A 67 -13.02 1.81 -3.79
CA GLN A 67 -13.78 0.91 -4.67
C GLN A 67 -13.04 -0.40 -4.98
N ALA A 68 -11.77 -0.49 -4.62
CA ALA A 68 -10.98 -1.69 -4.85
C ALA A 68 -11.46 -2.86 -3.97
N SER A 69 -11.20 -4.09 -4.42
CA SER A 69 -11.47 -5.27 -3.62
C SER A 69 -10.69 -5.25 -2.30
N LYS A 70 -11.20 -5.97 -1.31
CA LYS A 70 -10.57 -6.11 0.00
C LYS A 70 -9.08 -6.47 -0.10
N GLN A 71 -8.76 -7.50 -0.88
CA GLN A 71 -7.38 -7.96 -1.04
C GLN A 71 -6.47 -6.86 -1.59
N ARG A 72 -6.95 -6.05 -2.52
CA ARG A 72 -6.20 -4.94 -3.09
C ARG A 72 -5.98 -3.82 -2.08
N GLN A 73 -6.98 -3.49 -1.29
CA GLN A 73 -6.86 -2.51 -0.20
C GLN A 73 -5.85 -2.98 0.85
N GLU A 74 -5.90 -4.26 1.25
CA GLU A 74 -4.97 -4.86 2.21
C GLU A 74 -3.51 -4.76 1.78
N VAL A 75 -3.22 -4.94 0.50
CA VAL A 75 -1.86 -4.77 -0.04
C VAL A 75 -1.34 -3.36 0.23
N ILE A 76 -2.16 -2.35 0.00
CA ILE A 76 -1.77 -0.96 0.24
C ILE A 76 -1.59 -0.68 1.73
N LEU A 77 -2.51 -1.14 2.56
CA LEU A 77 -2.42 -0.96 4.01
C LEU A 77 -1.17 -1.60 4.59
N TYR A 78 -0.84 -2.81 4.13
CA TYR A 78 0.39 -3.49 4.53
C TYR A 78 1.64 -2.71 4.10
N ALA A 79 1.68 -2.26 2.85
CA ALA A 79 2.81 -1.49 2.33
C ALA A 79 3.03 -0.18 3.10
N MET A 80 1.95 0.50 3.49
CA MET A 80 2.02 1.83 4.12
C MET A 80 2.61 1.84 5.52
N GLN A 81 2.60 0.72 6.24
CA GLN A 81 3.24 0.67 7.57
C GLN A 81 4.75 0.92 7.51
N TYR A 82 5.38 0.77 6.33
CA TYR A 82 6.82 0.93 6.14
C TYR A 82 7.23 2.30 5.60
N ILE A 83 6.29 3.23 5.47
CA ILE A 83 6.58 4.61 5.05
C ILE A 83 7.65 5.23 5.96
N GLY A 84 8.66 5.83 5.32
CA GLY A 84 9.80 6.42 5.99
C GLY A 84 11.02 5.50 6.14
N ASN A 85 10.86 4.19 5.90
CA ASN A 85 11.97 3.25 5.95
C ASN A 85 12.96 3.51 4.79
N LYS A 86 14.21 3.14 5.05
CA LYS A 86 15.36 3.50 4.22
C LYS A 86 15.39 2.73 2.90
N TYR A 87 15.71 3.45 1.82
CA TYR A 87 16.11 2.85 0.56
C TYR A 87 17.62 2.55 0.53
N VAL A 88 17.99 1.36 0.06
CA VAL A 88 19.36 1.01 -0.28
C VAL A 88 19.35 0.27 -1.60
N TYR A 89 20.13 0.73 -2.59
CA TYR A 89 20.28 0.05 -3.86
C TYR A 89 20.80 -1.38 -3.67
N GLY A 90 20.09 -2.36 -4.23
CA GLY A 90 20.39 -3.78 -4.03
C GLY A 90 19.97 -4.32 -2.65
N GLY A 91 19.42 -3.49 -1.77
CA GLY A 91 18.97 -3.88 -0.44
C GLY A 91 17.70 -4.72 -0.46
N GLU A 92 17.59 -5.65 0.48
CA GLU A 92 16.45 -6.57 0.63
C GLU A 92 15.85 -6.57 2.04
N SER A 93 16.37 -5.74 2.93
CA SER A 93 15.90 -5.63 4.32
C SER A 93 14.87 -4.50 4.45
N ILE A 94 13.67 -4.84 4.88
CA ILE A 94 12.62 -3.84 5.12
C ILE A 94 13.00 -2.83 6.21
N THR A 95 13.86 -3.21 7.13
CA THR A 95 14.32 -2.37 8.26
C THR A 95 15.64 -1.66 7.98
N ASP A 96 16.62 -2.35 7.37
CA ASP A 96 17.97 -1.84 7.20
C ASP A 96 18.22 -1.15 5.87
N GLY A 97 17.38 -1.41 4.89
CA GLY A 97 17.43 -0.81 3.57
C GLY A 97 16.95 -1.75 2.47
N ILE A 98 16.06 -1.26 1.65
CA ILE A 98 15.37 -2.03 0.60
C ILE A 98 15.29 -1.21 -0.68
N ASP A 99 15.47 -1.85 -1.84
CA ASP A 99 15.25 -1.20 -3.12
C ASP A 99 13.81 -1.37 -3.64
N CYS A 100 13.50 -0.77 -4.78
CA CYS A 100 12.15 -0.71 -5.30
C CYS A 100 11.55 -2.08 -5.59
N SER A 101 12.29 -2.98 -6.22
CA SER A 101 11.80 -4.31 -6.59
C SER A 101 11.80 -5.29 -5.40
N ALA A 102 12.72 -5.14 -4.47
CA ALA A 102 12.69 -5.90 -3.22
C ALA A 102 11.49 -5.49 -2.36
N PHE A 103 11.13 -4.20 -2.35
CA PHE A 103 9.95 -3.71 -1.63
C PHE A 103 8.65 -4.26 -2.20
N THR A 104 8.43 -4.18 -3.51
CA THR A 104 7.25 -4.78 -4.15
C THR A 104 7.18 -6.28 -3.91
N ARG A 105 8.33 -6.98 -4.03
CA ARG A 105 8.43 -8.42 -3.73
C ARG A 105 8.09 -8.73 -2.28
N TYR A 106 8.58 -7.94 -1.33
CA TYR A 106 8.33 -8.08 0.10
C TYR A 106 6.83 -7.96 0.41
N VAL A 107 6.19 -6.90 -0.10
CA VAL A 107 4.75 -6.66 0.09
C VAL A 107 3.93 -7.79 -0.53
N MET A 108 4.15 -8.11 -1.79
CA MET A 108 3.35 -9.10 -2.51
C MET A 108 3.51 -10.51 -1.96
N ARG A 109 4.69 -10.87 -1.44
CA ARG A 109 4.94 -12.16 -0.80
C ARG A 109 4.07 -12.35 0.44
N HIS A 110 3.79 -11.31 1.20
CA HIS A 110 2.89 -11.37 2.36
C HIS A 110 1.49 -11.88 1.98
N PHE A 111 1.05 -11.59 0.76
CA PHE A 111 -0.24 -12.02 0.20
C PHE A 111 -0.12 -13.25 -0.70
N GLY A 112 0.95 -14.04 -0.55
CA GLY A 112 1.15 -15.27 -1.33
C GLY A 112 1.47 -15.07 -2.81
N LYS A 113 1.78 -13.85 -3.24
CA LYS A 113 2.10 -13.51 -4.62
C LYS A 113 3.61 -13.47 -4.82
N LYS A 114 4.11 -14.23 -5.79
CA LYS A 114 5.54 -14.34 -6.07
C LYS A 114 5.96 -13.33 -7.13
N LEU A 115 7.05 -12.63 -6.88
CA LEU A 115 7.69 -11.71 -7.82
C LEU A 115 9.18 -12.05 -7.96
N PRO A 116 9.76 -11.90 -9.17
CA PRO A 116 11.21 -11.96 -9.34
C PRO A 116 11.91 -10.81 -8.61
N ARG A 117 13.24 -10.97 -8.41
CA ARG A 117 14.00 -10.02 -7.58
C ARG A 117 14.14 -8.62 -8.17
N ASN A 118 14.25 -8.48 -9.48
CA ASN A 118 14.58 -7.20 -10.10
C ASN A 118 13.38 -6.58 -10.83
N SER A 119 13.41 -5.26 -10.97
CA SER A 119 12.34 -4.49 -11.59
C SER A 119 12.12 -4.83 -13.06
N TYR A 120 13.17 -5.15 -13.79
CA TYR A 120 13.07 -5.54 -15.19
C TYR A 120 12.22 -6.80 -15.37
N SER A 121 12.50 -7.85 -14.59
CA SER A 121 11.74 -9.11 -14.65
C SER A 121 10.30 -8.95 -14.14
N GLN A 122 10.06 -8.04 -13.20
CA GLN A 122 8.70 -7.75 -12.70
C GLN A 122 7.80 -7.14 -13.77
N ARG A 123 8.36 -6.50 -14.80
CA ARG A 123 7.62 -5.95 -15.95
C ARG A 123 6.80 -6.98 -16.74
N SER A 124 7.11 -8.25 -16.58
CA SER A 124 6.41 -9.36 -17.23
C SER A 124 5.61 -10.24 -16.26
N SER A 125 5.51 -9.86 -14.99
CA SER A 125 4.78 -10.61 -13.98
C SER A 125 3.27 -10.42 -14.11
N GLY A 126 2.47 -11.42 -13.75
CA GLY A 126 1.01 -11.34 -13.75
C GLY A 126 0.41 -11.00 -15.12
N LYS A 127 -0.70 -10.32 -15.12
CA LYS A 127 -1.44 -9.90 -16.32
C LYS A 127 -1.03 -8.49 -16.73
N SER A 128 -0.94 -8.22 -18.03
CA SER A 128 -0.87 -6.86 -18.57
C SER A 128 -2.24 -6.20 -18.51
N VAL A 129 -2.28 -4.97 -18.02
CA VAL A 129 -3.50 -4.16 -17.98
C VAL A 129 -3.23 -2.76 -18.54
N ASP A 130 -4.25 -2.14 -19.14
CA ASP A 130 -4.12 -0.82 -19.77
C ASP A 130 -4.28 0.31 -18.76
N LYS A 131 -5.07 0.08 -17.72
CA LYS A 131 -5.30 1.03 -16.63
C LYS A 131 -4.99 0.36 -15.29
N PRO A 132 -4.28 1.05 -14.39
CA PRO A 132 -3.98 0.48 -13.09
C PRO A 132 -5.22 0.44 -12.21
N ASN A 133 -5.30 -0.59 -11.38
CA ASN A 133 -6.16 -0.68 -10.22
C ASN A 133 -5.31 -0.75 -8.95
N THR A 134 -5.87 -0.42 -7.81
CA THR A 134 -5.22 -0.49 -6.50
C THR A 134 -4.48 -1.81 -6.32
N GLY A 135 -3.21 -1.74 -5.94
CA GLY A 135 -2.35 -2.92 -5.76
C GLY A 135 -1.62 -3.41 -7.01
N ASP A 136 -1.92 -2.86 -8.20
CA ASP A 136 -1.18 -3.21 -9.41
C ASP A 136 0.24 -2.63 -9.39
N LEU A 137 1.14 -3.29 -10.11
CA LEU A 137 2.51 -2.80 -10.29
C LEU A 137 2.56 -1.79 -11.44
N ILE A 138 3.20 -0.66 -11.18
CA ILE A 138 3.60 0.30 -12.21
C ILE A 138 5.09 0.11 -12.47
N CYS A 139 5.43 -0.31 -13.67
CA CYS A 139 6.80 -0.63 -14.05
C CYS A 139 7.37 0.44 -14.96
N TYR A 140 8.56 0.92 -14.60
CA TYR A 140 9.33 1.93 -15.32
C TYR A 140 10.66 1.34 -15.79
N SER A 141 11.44 2.12 -16.51
CA SER A 141 12.84 1.75 -16.79
C SER A 141 13.64 1.80 -15.49
N GLY A 142 14.12 0.65 -15.02
CA GLY A 142 14.92 0.53 -13.80
C GLY A 142 14.19 0.82 -12.49
N HIS A 143 12.85 0.81 -12.47
CA HIS A 143 12.07 1.10 -11.28
C HIS A 143 10.69 0.43 -11.31
N VAL A 144 10.10 0.23 -10.12
CA VAL A 144 8.77 -0.32 -9.95
C VAL A 144 8.10 0.27 -8.71
N ALA A 145 6.80 0.43 -8.77
CA ALA A 145 5.96 0.95 -7.69
C ALA A 145 4.66 0.16 -7.58
N ILE A 146 3.93 0.35 -6.49
CA ILE A 146 2.58 -0.20 -6.28
C ILE A 146 1.57 0.95 -6.43
N TYR A 147 0.55 0.76 -7.24
CA TYR A 147 -0.50 1.74 -7.45
C TYR A 147 -1.47 1.77 -6.26
N ILE A 148 -1.70 2.95 -5.72
CA ILE A 148 -2.61 3.14 -4.58
C ILE A 148 -4.04 3.37 -5.07
N GLY A 149 -4.20 4.21 -6.07
CA GLY A 149 -5.46 4.75 -6.57
C GLY A 149 -5.37 6.26 -6.79
N ASP A 150 -6.26 6.80 -7.60
CA ASP A 150 -6.34 8.22 -7.96
C ASP A 150 -4.98 8.82 -8.39
N GLY A 151 -4.21 8.04 -9.14
CA GLY A 151 -2.91 8.43 -9.67
C GLY A 151 -1.73 8.24 -8.72
N LYS A 152 -1.94 7.93 -7.45
CA LYS A 152 -0.88 7.81 -6.44
C LYS A 152 -0.20 6.46 -6.46
N ILE A 153 1.07 6.44 -6.06
CA ILE A 153 1.89 5.24 -5.91
C ILE A 153 2.59 5.22 -4.56
N ILE A 154 2.91 4.01 -4.08
CA ILE A 154 3.85 3.79 -2.98
C ILE A 154 5.04 3.01 -3.50
N HIS A 155 6.26 3.43 -3.16
CA HIS A 155 7.49 2.82 -3.62
C HIS A 155 8.68 3.08 -2.70
N ALA A 156 9.68 2.20 -2.73
CA ALA A 156 11.01 2.50 -2.25
C ALA A 156 11.70 3.33 -3.34
N SER A 157 11.80 4.64 -3.15
CA SER A 157 12.00 5.61 -4.22
C SER A 157 13.48 5.77 -4.60
N ASN A 158 14.30 6.26 -3.67
CA ASN A 158 15.72 6.53 -3.88
C ASN A 158 16.47 6.61 -2.54
N HIS A 159 17.80 6.78 -2.62
CA HIS A 159 18.72 6.78 -1.47
C HIS A 159 18.65 8.02 -0.57
N HIS A 160 17.94 9.07 -0.96
CA HIS A 160 17.78 10.23 -0.09
C HIS A 160 16.96 9.88 1.15
N ALA A 161 17.20 10.59 2.24
CA ALA A 161 16.37 10.48 3.44
C ALA A 161 14.92 10.91 3.13
N TYR A 162 13.97 10.31 3.84
CA TYR A 162 12.58 10.75 3.79
C TYR A 162 12.46 12.26 4.16
N PRO A 163 11.64 13.07 3.51
CA PRO A 163 10.60 12.72 2.53
C PRO A 163 11.06 12.69 1.06
N ARG A 164 12.31 13.00 0.75
CA ARG A 164 12.83 13.02 -0.62
C ARG A 164 13.05 11.62 -1.19
N GLY A 165 13.32 10.65 -0.34
CA GLY A 165 13.57 9.27 -0.68
C GLY A 165 13.01 8.29 0.35
N GLY A 166 13.54 7.07 0.36
CA GLY A 166 13.01 5.98 1.16
C GLY A 166 11.68 5.45 0.65
N ILE A 167 10.96 4.72 1.48
CA ILE A 167 9.60 4.26 1.17
C ILE A 167 8.66 5.44 1.37
N LYS A 168 7.99 5.83 0.31
CA LYS A 168 7.15 7.05 0.25
C LYS A 168 5.97 6.90 -0.70
N VAL A 169 4.99 7.76 -0.51
CA VAL A 169 3.91 8.00 -1.47
C VAL A 169 4.34 9.11 -2.44
N SER A 170 4.10 8.90 -3.72
CA SER A 170 4.23 9.94 -4.76
C SER A 170 2.88 10.20 -5.40
N SER A 171 2.64 11.47 -5.77
CA SER A 171 1.31 11.95 -6.19
C SER A 171 0.92 11.55 -7.61
N SER A 172 1.86 11.11 -8.43
CA SER A 172 1.58 10.72 -9.81
C SER A 172 2.39 9.49 -10.24
N TYR A 173 1.68 8.44 -10.67
CA TYR A 173 2.35 7.28 -11.28
C TYR A 173 2.95 7.58 -12.65
N LYS A 174 2.55 8.70 -13.27
CA LYS A 174 3.07 9.15 -14.57
C LYS A 174 4.26 10.13 -14.46
N TYR A 175 4.89 10.23 -13.28
CA TYR A 175 6.07 11.09 -13.11
C TYR A 175 7.29 10.64 -13.94
N ARG A 176 7.25 9.42 -14.43
CA ARG A 176 8.16 8.81 -15.41
C ARG A 176 7.35 8.11 -16.50
N ALA A 177 7.99 7.81 -17.63
CA ALA A 177 7.40 6.99 -18.67
C ALA A 177 7.11 5.56 -18.14
N VAL A 178 5.83 5.19 -18.13
CA VAL A 178 5.36 3.85 -17.74
C VAL A 178 5.71 2.88 -18.87
N ARG A 179 6.34 1.75 -18.53
CA ARG A 179 6.71 0.68 -19.46
C ARG A 179 5.69 -0.44 -19.51
N SER A 180 5.13 -0.79 -18.36
CA SER A 180 4.01 -1.73 -18.27
C SER A 180 3.26 -1.52 -16.96
N ILE A 181 2.01 -1.92 -16.96
CA ILE A 181 1.18 -2.02 -15.76
C ILE A 181 0.82 -3.49 -15.60
N ARG A 182 1.05 -4.04 -14.42
CA ARG A 182 0.94 -5.49 -14.18
C ARG A 182 0.02 -5.77 -12.99
N SER A 183 -0.99 -6.59 -13.21
CA SER A 183 -1.89 -7.04 -12.15
C SER A 183 -1.53 -8.46 -11.71
N LEU A 184 -1.40 -8.67 -10.40
CA LEU A 184 -1.21 -9.97 -9.77
C LEU A 184 -2.51 -10.53 -9.18
N PHE A 185 -3.62 -9.87 -9.46
CA PHE A 185 -4.95 -10.21 -8.96
C PHE A 185 -5.80 -10.84 -10.06
N ASN A 186 -6.83 -11.59 -9.64
CA ASN A 186 -7.72 -12.31 -10.55
C ASN A 186 -9.13 -11.71 -10.62
N ASP A 187 -9.34 -10.62 -9.91
CA ASP A 187 -10.60 -9.84 -9.95
C ASP A 187 -10.66 -8.87 -11.11
#